data_9c0e6312264ad29aef9a4df9c406bbe5
#
_entry.id   9c0e6312264ad29aef9a4df9c406bbe5
#
_cell.length_a   1.000
_cell.length_b   1.000
_cell.length_c   1.000
_cell.angle_alpha   90.00
_cell.angle_beta   90.00
_cell.angle_gamma   90.00
#
_symmetry.space_group_name_H-M   'P 1'
#
loop_
_entity.id
_entity.type
_entity.pdbx_description
1 polymer ?
#
loop_
_entity_poly.entity_id
_entity_poly.type
_entity_poly.pdbx_seq_one_letter_code
_entity_poly.pdbx_strand_id
1 'polypeptide(L)'
;VMVRFPGFPFVAIASLAIEVGRRSGVPIHITHVSQRNNYPGGSREMLQPIEDAHESGLDVTFDSVPLYPGSTRLIIMFPDWAHEGGPENLIEVLRSDEHRERLRQEVGPAGVPWQDMWLTYFKRPENQKYEGVSISELAIMRGKHPVDAMCDLLLEEDLQTSYNSMIANLKSLPSLIAHPLSMVGSDALLLGDN
;
A
#
# COMPACT_ATOMS: atom_id res chain seq x y z
N VAL A 1 -4.44 10.87 12.01
CA VAL A 1 -5.46 10.30 11.12
C VAL A 1 -4.74 9.77 9.90
N MET A 2 -4.77 8.46 9.71
CA MET A 2 -4.22 7.81 8.53
C MET A 2 -5.24 7.96 7.39
N VAL A 3 -4.95 8.79 6.41
CA VAL A 3 -5.82 8.97 5.24
C VAL A 3 -5.17 8.25 4.07
N ARG A 4 -5.75 7.16 3.62
CA ARG A 4 -5.33 6.41 2.44
C ARG A 4 -6.35 6.64 1.33
N PHE A 5 -5.93 7.26 0.22
CA PHE A 5 -6.74 7.37 -0.98
C PHE A 5 -6.02 6.67 -2.13
N PRO A 6 -6.45 5.46 -2.54
CA PRO A 6 -5.93 4.84 -3.74
C PRO A 6 -6.11 5.78 -4.94
N GLY A 7 -5.04 6.00 -5.68
CA GLY A 7 -5.07 6.83 -6.90
C GLY A 7 -4.87 8.33 -6.72
N PHE A 8 -4.82 8.86 -5.49
CA PHE A 8 -4.51 10.27 -5.27
C PHE A 8 -3.00 10.51 -5.16
N PRO A 9 -2.47 11.58 -5.77
CA PRO A 9 -1.08 11.97 -5.59
C PRO A 9 -0.79 12.26 -4.11
N PHE A 10 0.39 11.87 -3.62
CA PHE A 10 0.83 12.15 -2.24
C PHE A 10 0.59 13.61 -1.82
N VAL A 11 0.90 14.56 -2.71
CA VAL A 11 0.71 16.00 -2.48
C VAL A 11 -0.73 16.35 -2.13
N ALA A 12 -1.72 15.73 -2.76
CA ALA A 12 -3.13 15.99 -2.46
C ALA A 12 -3.51 15.49 -1.06
N ILE A 13 -3.01 14.32 -0.66
CA ILE A 13 -3.26 13.75 0.67
C ILE A 13 -2.58 14.58 1.76
N ALA A 14 -1.32 14.96 1.54
CA ALA A 14 -0.58 15.84 2.46
C ALA A 14 -1.29 17.18 2.62
N SER A 15 -1.74 17.79 1.52
CA SER A 15 -2.48 19.06 1.54
C SER A 15 -3.78 18.97 2.34
N LEU A 16 -4.52 17.85 2.23
CA LEU A 16 -5.74 17.64 3.02
C LEU A 16 -5.42 17.53 4.52
N ALA A 17 -4.41 16.77 4.91
CA ALA A 17 -3.99 16.66 6.30
C ALA A 17 -3.54 18.02 6.87
N ILE A 18 -2.77 18.78 6.10
CA ILE A 18 -2.33 20.13 6.44
C ILE A 18 -3.51 21.08 6.64
N GLU A 19 -4.52 21.02 5.76
CA GLU A 19 -5.72 21.84 5.90
C GLU A 19 -6.52 21.51 7.16
N VAL A 20 -6.61 20.23 7.52
CA VAL A 20 -7.19 19.81 8.81
C VAL A 20 -6.42 20.43 9.97
N GLY A 21 -5.08 20.37 9.96
CA GLY A 21 -4.25 21.00 10.99
C GLY A 21 -4.47 22.50 11.11
N ARG A 22 -4.49 23.21 9.96
CA ARG A 22 -4.73 24.66 9.93
C ARG A 22 -6.09 25.06 10.52
N ARG A 23 -7.15 24.30 10.19
CA ARG A 23 -8.51 24.62 10.68
C ARG A 23 -8.73 24.23 12.13
N SER A 24 -8.11 23.18 12.58
CA SER A 24 -8.34 22.65 13.94
C SER A 24 -7.32 23.13 14.95
N GLY A 25 -6.16 23.63 14.51
CA GLY A 25 -5.04 24.00 15.38
C GLY A 25 -4.31 22.80 16.00
N VAL A 26 -4.58 21.57 15.54
CA VAL A 26 -3.89 20.38 16.07
C VAL A 26 -2.60 20.09 15.29
N PRO A 27 -1.55 19.59 15.97
CA PRO A 27 -0.33 19.11 15.32
C PRO A 27 -0.65 17.99 14.32
N ILE A 28 0.07 17.98 13.21
CA ILE A 28 -0.07 16.96 12.14
C ILE A 28 1.20 16.13 12.04
N HIS A 29 1.03 14.81 12.01
CA HIS A 29 2.10 13.89 11.66
C HIS A 29 1.67 13.04 10.46
N ILE A 30 2.48 13.07 9.39
CA ILE A 30 2.22 12.33 8.15
C ILE A 30 3.10 11.08 8.15
N THR A 31 2.47 9.89 8.23
CA THR A 31 3.21 8.63 8.38
C THR A 31 3.65 8.04 7.04
N HIS A 32 4.73 7.25 7.07
CA HIS A 32 5.33 6.44 5.99
C HIS A 32 5.46 7.17 4.65
N VAL A 33 5.97 8.41 4.70
CA VAL A 33 6.23 9.19 3.50
C VAL A 33 7.27 8.50 2.64
N SER A 34 6.90 8.14 1.42
CA SER A 34 7.77 7.49 0.46
C SER A 34 7.48 7.98 -0.95
N GLN A 35 8.52 8.24 -1.72
CA GLN A 35 8.37 8.53 -3.14
C GLN A 35 8.23 7.21 -3.91
N ARG A 36 7.17 7.09 -4.70
CA ARG A 36 7.01 5.95 -5.61
C ARG A 36 7.84 6.14 -6.87
N ASN A 37 8.25 5.03 -7.51
CA ASN A 37 9.02 5.05 -8.74
C ASN A 37 8.33 5.80 -9.90
N ASN A 38 7.02 5.79 -9.93
CA ASN A 38 6.20 6.47 -10.94
C ASN A 38 5.79 7.90 -10.56
N TYR A 39 6.29 8.46 -9.46
CA TYR A 39 6.00 9.84 -9.09
C TYR A 39 6.72 10.80 -10.06
N PRO A 40 6.00 11.74 -10.70
CA PRO A 40 6.56 12.57 -11.77
C PRO A 40 7.54 13.65 -11.30
N GLY A 41 7.54 13.98 -10.01
CA GLY A 41 8.42 14.98 -9.40
C GLY A 41 9.55 14.36 -8.59
N GLY A 42 10.42 15.19 -8.04
CA GLY A 42 11.45 14.81 -7.07
C GLY A 42 10.90 14.75 -5.64
N SER A 43 11.72 14.26 -4.71
CA SER A 43 11.40 14.28 -3.27
C SER A 43 11.18 15.71 -2.75
N ARG A 44 11.86 16.69 -3.34
CA ARG A 44 11.70 18.10 -2.97
C ARG A 44 10.29 18.60 -3.25
N GLU A 45 9.77 18.39 -4.47
CA GLU A 45 8.41 18.82 -4.83
C GLU A 45 7.36 18.10 -3.97
N MET A 46 7.65 16.86 -3.59
CA MET A 46 6.76 16.08 -2.73
C MET A 46 6.71 16.65 -1.30
N LEU A 47 7.85 17.14 -0.77
CA LEU A 47 7.93 17.67 0.59
C LEU A 47 7.53 19.14 0.69
N GLN A 48 7.55 19.90 -0.40
CA GLN A 48 7.27 21.33 -0.39
C GLN A 48 5.98 21.73 0.38
N PRO A 49 4.83 21.05 0.24
CA PRO A 49 3.63 21.39 1.02
C PRO A 49 3.82 21.25 2.53
N ILE A 50 4.67 20.33 2.97
CA ILE A 50 4.98 20.10 4.39
C ILE A 50 5.89 21.24 4.89
N GLU A 51 6.91 21.58 4.10
CA GLU A 51 7.83 22.69 4.40
C GLU A 51 7.08 24.03 4.51
N ASP A 52 6.25 24.36 3.52
CA ASP A 52 5.43 25.56 3.49
C ASP A 52 4.46 25.65 4.68
N ALA A 53 3.90 24.50 5.08
CA ALA A 53 3.01 24.45 6.24
C ALA A 53 3.78 24.71 7.54
N HIS A 54 4.97 24.11 7.70
CA HIS A 54 5.84 24.33 8.85
C HIS A 54 6.29 25.79 8.94
N GLU A 55 6.76 26.37 7.83
CA GLU A 55 7.18 27.78 7.75
C GLU A 55 6.03 28.75 8.09
N SER A 56 4.79 28.38 7.78
CA SER A 56 3.60 29.14 8.16
C SER A 56 3.19 29.01 9.63
N GLY A 57 3.94 28.24 10.44
CA GLY A 57 3.72 28.05 11.86
C GLY A 57 2.85 26.87 12.26
N LEU A 58 2.50 25.97 11.31
CA LEU A 58 1.83 24.73 11.65
C LEU A 58 2.86 23.74 12.23
N ASP A 59 2.53 23.13 13.36
CA ASP A 59 3.28 21.99 13.90
C ASP A 59 3.01 20.76 13.04
N VAL A 60 3.89 20.52 12.06
CA VAL A 60 3.81 19.42 11.11
C VAL A 60 5.13 18.67 11.02
N THR A 61 5.05 17.35 11.08
CA THR A 61 6.18 16.42 10.97
C THR A 61 5.78 15.23 10.09
N PHE A 62 6.77 14.42 9.71
CA PHE A 62 6.49 13.16 9.00
C PHE A 62 7.48 12.07 9.40
N ASP A 63 7.16 10.83 9.09
CA ASP A 63 8.12 9.74 9.16
C ASP A 63 8.33 9.07 7.80
N SER A 64 9.48 8.42 7.67
CA SER A 64 9.82 7.57 6.54
C SER A 64 10.29 6.22 7.03
N VAL A 65 9.92 5.17 6.30
CA VAL A 65 10.33 3.80 6.57
C VAL A 65 11.63 3.52 5.83
N PRO A 66 12.76 3.24 6.53
CA PRO A 66 14.06 2.99 5.89
C PRO A 66 14.20 1.55 5.39
N LEU A 67 13.15 0.75 5.49
CA LEU A 67 13.14 -0.67 5.14
C LEU A 67 12.45 -0.89 3.79
N TYR A 68 13.05 -1.75 2.98
CA TYR A 68 12.52 -2.22 1.71
C TYR A 68 12.73 -3.74 1.60
N PRO A 69 11.81 -4.46 0.96
CA PRO A 69 10.58 -4.02 0.31
C PRO A 69 9.51 -3.52 1.29
N GLY A 70 8.55 -2.71 0.79
CA GLY A 70 7.35 -2.36 1.55
C GLY A 70 6.41 -3.56 1.64
N SER A 71 5.79 -3.76 2.82
CA SER A 71 4.86 -4.87 3.09
C SER A 71 3.45 -4.36 3.36
N THR A 72 2.44 -5.08 2.85
CA THR A 72 1.05 -4.78 3.16
C THR A 72 0.14 -5.98 2.87
N ARG A 73 -1.13 -5.90 3.30
CA ARG A 73 -2.14 -6.94 3.04
C ARG A 73 -2.49 -7.01 1.56
N LEU A 74 -2.62 -8.23 1.02
CA LEU A 74 -2.95 -8.45 -0.39
C LEU A 74 -4.34 -7.90 -0.77
N ILE A 75 -5.28 -7.86 0.18
CA ILE A 75 -6.63 -7.32 -0.05
C ILE A 75 -6.66 -5.87 -0.51
N ILE A 76 -5.62 -5.06 -0.23
CA ILE A 76 -5.59 -3.66 -0.64
C ILE A 76 -5.45 -3.47 -2.16
N MET A 77 -5.16 -4.54 -2.89
CA MET A 77 -5.11 -4.52 -4.35
C MET A 77 -6.50 -4.37 -4.99
N PHE A 78 -7.56 -4.68 -4.24
CA PHE A 78 -8.93 -4.59 -4.75
C PHE A 78 -9.52 -3.18 -4.56
N PRO A 79 -10.39 -2.74 -5.47
CA PRO A 79 -11.03 -1.44 -5.41
C PRO A 79 -12.01 -1.31 -4.25
N ASP A 80 -12.33 -0.06 -3.87
CA ASP A 80 -13.16 0.25 -2.69
C ASP A 80 -14.53 -0.46 -2.72
N TRP A 81 -15.17 -0.54 -3.90
CA TRP A 81 -16.46 -1.22 -4.03
C TRP A 81 -16.42 -2.69 -3.62
N ALA A 82 -15.28 -3.38 -3.76
CA ALA A 82 -15.12 -4.76 -3.33
C ALA A 82 -15.09 -4.90 -1.80
N HIS A 83 -14.76 -3.84 -1.09
CA HIS A 83 -14.71 -3.78 0.37
C HIS A 83 -15.99 -3.27 1.02
N GLU A 84 -16.94 -2.74 0.24
CA GLU A 84 -18.23 -2.29 0.74
C GLU A 84 -18.96 -3.45 1.42
N GLY A 85 -19.46 -3.24 2.64
CA GLY A 85 -20.12 -4.30 3.40
C GLY A 85 -19.17 -5.21 4.21
N GLY A 86 -17.85 -4.95 4.17
CA GLY A 86 -16.89 -5.63 5.04
C GLY A 86 -16.35 -6.96 4.51
N PRO A 87 -15.69 -7.75 5.39
CA PRO A 87 -15.00 -8.98 4.98
C PRO A 87 -15.90 -10.05 4.36
N GLU A 88 -17.12 -10.18 4.86
CA GLU A 88 -18.10 -11.15 4.37
C GLU A 88 -18.49 -10.86 2.91
N ASN A 89 -18.75 -9.58 2.60
CA ASN A 89 -19.05 -9.17 1.23
C ASN A 89 -17.83 -9.34 0.31
N LEU A 90 -16.62 -9.01 0.79
CA LEU A 90 -15.41 -9.24 0.02
C LEU A 90 -15.27 -10.73 -0.36
N ILE A 91 -15.55 -11.65 0.56
CA ILE A 91 -15.53 -13.09 0.27
C ILE A 91 -16.54 -13.44 -0.86
N GLU A 92 -17.73 -12.87 -0.83
CA GLU A 92 -18.73 -13.08 -1.89
C GLU A 92 -18.26 -12.52 -3.25
N VAL A 93 -17.68 -11.31 -3.24
CA VAL A 93 -17.07 -10.70 -4.43
C VAL A 93 -15.98 -11.60 -5.02
N LEU A 94 -15.07 -12.12 -4.17
CA LEU A 94 -13.98 -12.98 -4.60
C LEU A 94 -14.45 -14.36 -5.11
N ARG A 95 -15.65 -14.80 -4.76
CA ARG A 95 -16.27 -16.06 -5.25
C ARG A 95 -17.03 -15.89 -6.56
N SER A 96 -17.50 -14.69 -6.85
CA SER A 96 -18.35 -14.39 -8.00
C SER A 96 -17.55 -14.28 -9.29
N ASP A 97 -17.86 -15.09 -10.30
CA ASP A 97 -17.21 -15.01 -11.62
C ASP A 97 -17.44 -13.65 -12.30
N GLU A 98 -18.64 -13.06 -12.14
CA GLU A 98 -18.97 -11.73 -12.66
C GLU A 98 -18.08 -10.64 -12.02
N HIS A 99 -17.94 -10.66 -10.69
CA HIS A 99 -17.09 -9.70 -10.00
C HIS A 99 -15.60 -9.91 -10.32
N ARG A 100 -15.14 -11.16 -10.48
CA ARG A 100 -13.77 -11.44 -10.92
C ARG A 100 -13.46 -10.90 -12.31
N GLU A 101 -14.43 -10.95 -13.24
CA GLU A 101 -14.25 -10.32 -14.56
C GLU A 101 -14.05 -8.81 -14.43
N ARG A 102 -14.84 -8.14 -13.61
CA ARG A 102 -14.67 -6.72 -13.31
C ARG A 102 -13.34 -6.44 -12.63
N LEU A 103 -12.94 -7.25 -11.65
CA LEU A 103 -11.64 -7.14 -10.98
C LEU A 103 -10.46 -7.31 -11.96
N ARG A 104 -10.53 -8.23 -12.92
CA ARG A 104 -9.49 -8.37 -13.96
C ARG A 104 -9.32 -7.08 -14.79
N GLN A 105 -10.41 -6.38 -15.06
CA GLN A 105 -10.37 -5.12 -15.81
C GLN A 105 -9.85 -3.94 -14.99
N GLU A 106 -10.17 -3.88 -13.69
CA GLU A 106 -9.80 -2.76 -12.83
C GLU A 106 -8.45 -2.94 -12.12
N VAL A 107 -8.12 -4.16 -11.70
CA VAL A 107 -6.91 -4.50 -10.93
C VAL A 107 -5.80 -5.03 -11.83
N GLY A 108 -6.16 -5.69 -12.93
CA GLY A 108 -5.27 -6.41 -13.82
C GLY A 108 -4.86 -5.73 -15.12
N PRO A 109 -4.99 -4.38 -15.33
CA PRO A 109 -4.58 -3.78 -16.58
C PRO A 109 -3.09 -3.99 -16.86
N ALA A 110 -2.72 -3.90 -18.13
CA ALA A 110 -1.33 -4.04 -18.54
C ALA A 110 -0.42 -3.05 -17.79
N GLY A 111 0.70 -3.53 -17.27
CA GLY A 111 1.70 -2.71 -16.57
C GLY A 111 1.72 -2.84 -15.05
N VAL A 112 0.84 -3.64 -14.44
CA VAL A 112 0.99 -3.99 -13.03
C VAL A 112 2.22 -4.90 -12.89
N PRO A 113 3.20 -4.55 -12.02
CA PRO A 113 4.45 -5.30 -11.90
C PRO A 113 4.27 -6.54 -11.01
N TRP A 114 3.44 -7.50 -11.44
CA TRP A 114 3.14 -8.73 -10.69
C TRP A 114 4.38 -9.55 -10.32
N GLN A 115 5.46 -9.44 -11.12
CA GLN A 115 6.75 -10.08 -10.88
C GLN A 115 7.52 -9.45 -9.71
N ASP A 116 7.21 -8.20 -9.36
CA ASP A 116 7.86 -7.44 -8.28
C ASP A 116 7.01 -7.38 -7.01
N MET A 117 6.04 -8.28 -6.91
CA MET A 117 5.11 -8.40 -5.78
C MET A 117 5.18 -9.82 -5.23
N TRP A 118 5.91 -10.00 -4.13
CA TRP A 118 6.18 -11.32 -3.53
C TRP A 118 5.25 -11.59 -2.36
N LEU A 119 4.61 -12.75 -2.38
CA LEU A 119 3.66 -13.19 -1.37
C LEU A 119 4.36 -13.51 -0.05
N THR A 120 3.73 -13.12 1.04
CA THR A 120 4.20 -13.37 2.41
C THR A 120 3.04 -13.59 3.36
N TYR A 121 3.34 -14.17 4.52
CA TYR A 121 2.38 -14.42 5.57
C TYR A 121 1.23 -15.33 5.15
N PHE A 122 1.37 -16.60 5.48
CA PHE A 122 0.36 -17.63 5.23
C PHE A 122 -0.12 -18.22 6.54
N LYS A 123 -1.44 -18.26 6.74
CA LYS A 123 -2.08 -18.89 7.89
C LYS A 123 -2.04 -20.42 7.78
N ARG A 124 -2.22 -20.93 6.54
CA ARG A 124 -2.32 -22.37 6.26
C ARG A 124 -0.96 -22.96 5.90
N PRO A 125 -0.53 -24.05 6.59
CA PRO A 125 0.75 -24.69 6.30
C PRO A 125 0.92 -25.13 4.85
N GLU A 126 -0.14 -25.58 4.19
CA GLU A 126 -0.13 -26.02 2.79
C GLU A 126 0.20 -24.91 1.80
N ASN A 127 -0.01 -23.65 2.17
CA ASN A 127 0.28 -22.47 1.33
C ASN A 127 1.64 -21.82 1.65
N GLN A 128 2.34 -22.23 2.71
CA GLN A 128 3.68 -21.73 3.02
C GLN A 128 4.69 -21.95 1.88
N LYS A 129 4.44 -22.92 1.00
CA LYS A 129 5.22 -23.12 -0.24
C LYS A 129 5.21 -21.93 -1.20
N TYR A 130 4.30 -20.98 -1.02
CA TYR A 130 4.22 -19.74 -1.80
C TYR A 130 4.95 -18.57 -1.14
N GLU A 131 5.61 -18.76 0.00
CA GLU A 131 6.41 -17.72 0.64
C GLU A 131 7.53 -17.26 -0.29
N GLY A 132 7.55 -15.95 -0.60
CA GLY A 132 8.51 -15.36 -1.54
C GLY A 132 8.21 -15.58 -3.02
N VAL A 133 7.14 -16.31 -3.37
CA VAL A 133 6.67 -16.48 -4.74
C VAL A 133 6.01 -15.20 -5.21
N SER A 134 6.31 -14.72 -6.41
CA SER A 134 5.64 -13.55 -6.99
C SER A 134 4.21 -13.88 -7.42
N ILE A 135 3.36 -12.85 -7.49
CA ILE A 135 1.98 -13.02 -7.99
C ILE A 135 2.00 -13.56 -9.43
N SER A 136 2.98 -13.14 -10.24
CA SER A 136 3.16 -13.66 -11.60
C SER A 136 3.45 -15.17 -11.61
N GLU A 137 4.36 -15.63 -10.76
CA GLU A 137 4.68 -17.06 -10.62
C GLU A 137 3.50 -17.87 -10.06
N LEU A 138 2.78 -17.34 -9.06
CA LEU A 138 1.57 -17.97 -8.54
C LEU A 138 0.54 -18.19 -9.65
N ALA A 139 0.33 -17.18 -10.52
CA ALA A 139 -0.58 -17.26 -11.65
C ALA A 139 -0.19 -18.38 -12.61
N ILE A 140 1.10 -18.48 -12.95
CA ILE A 140 1.64 -19.56 -13.78
C ILE A 140 1.45 -20.92 -13.13
N MET A 141 1.80 -21.06 -11.84
CA MET A 141 1.67 -22.33 -11.09
C MET A 141 0.21 -22.81 -11.03
N ARG A 142 -0.75 -21.89 -11.00
CA ARG A 142 -2.18 -22.20 -10.93
C ARG A 142 -2.85 -22.26 -12.32
N GLY A 143 -2.15 -21.89 -13.38
CA GLY A 143 -2.71 -21.82 -14.75
C GLY A 143 -3.86 -20.82 -14.85
N LYS A 144 -3.80 -19.68 -14.11
CA LYS A 144 -4.87 -18.69 -13.99
C LYS A 144 -4.36 -17.28 -14.28
N HIS A 145 -5.30 -16.36 -14.51
CA HIS A 145 -5.00 -14.93 -14.51
C HIS A 145 -4.49 -14.49 -13.11
N PRO A 146 -3.53 -13.55 -12.99
CA PRO A 146 -3.00 -13.10 -11.70
C PRO A 146 -4.06 -12.69 -10.69
N VAL A 147 -5.10 -11.97 -11.13
CA VAL A 147 -6.23 -11.57 -10.26
C VAL A 147 -6.99 -12.78 -9.74
N ASP A 148 -7.26 -13.78 -10.59
CA ASP A 148 -7.97 -15.00 -10.15
C ASP A 148 -7.13 -15.81 -9.17
N ALA A 149 -5.82 -15.89 -9.42
CA ALA A 149 -4.90 -16.57 -8.51
C ALA A 149 -4.83 -15.89 -7.14
N MET A 150 -4.87 -14.55 -7.09
CA MET A 150 -4.98 -13.78 -5.84
C MET A 150 -6.32 -14.00 -5.15
N CYS A 151 -7.44 -13.98 -5.89
CA CYS A 151 -8.77 -14.24 -5.33
C CYS A 151 -8.84 -15.61 -4.65
N ASP A 152 -8.37 -16.64 -5.34
CA ASP A 152 -8.36 -18.00 -4.78
C ASP A 152 -7.49 -18.09 -3.53
N LEU A 153 -6.28 -17.52 -3.57
CA LEU A 153 -5.36 -17.54 -2.44
C LEU A 153 -5.96 -16.82 -1.23
N LEU A 154 -6.59 -15.67 -1.42
CA LEU A 154 -7.24 -14.92 -0.34
C LEU A 154 -8.42 -15.69 0.27
N LEU A 155 -9.20 -16.40 -0.54
CA LEU A 155 -10.27 -17.27 -0.04
C LEU A 155 -9.72 -18.46 0.76
N GLU A 156 -8.60 -19.04 0.33
CA GLU A 156 -7.90 -20.10 1.05
C GLU A 156 -7.35 -19.62 2.39
N GLU A 157 -6.82 -18.40 2.45
CA GLU A 157 -6.13 -17.82 3.61
C GLU A 157 -7.01 -16.93 4.50
N ASP A 158 -8.33 -16.99 4.37
CA ASP A 158 -9.28 -16.19 5.14
C ASP A 158 -8.95 -14.67 5.05
N LEU A 159 -8.58 -14.18 3.86
CA LEU A 159 -8.19 -12.81 3.53
C LEU A 159 -6.88 -12.33 4.21
N GLN A 160 -6.05 -13.22 4.76
CA GLN A 160 -4.94 -12.81 5.62
C GLN A 160 -3.58 -12.70 4.94
N THR A 161 -3.44 -13.15 3.69
CA THR A 161 -2.17 -13.07 2.97
C THR A 161 -1.70 -11.62 2.78
N SER A 162 -0.39 -11.44 2.87
CA SER A 162 0.31 -10.18 2.63
C SER A 162 1.23 -10.30 1.41
N TYR A 163 1.77 -9.19 0.97
CA TYR A 163 2.81 -9.18 -0.06
C TYR A 163 3.83 -8.07 0.22
N ASN A 164 5.03 -8.29 -0.29
CA ASN A 164 6.11 -7.31 -0.33
C ASN A 164 6.25 -6.76 -1.75
N SER A 165 6.62 -5.49 -1.91
CA SER A 165 6.84 -4.90 -3.22
C SER A 165 7.92 -3.82 -3.23
N MET A 166 8.63 -3.68 -4.36
CA MET A 166 9.69 -2.69 -4.59
C MET A 166 9.17 -1.47 -5.36
N ILE A 167 8.07 -0.86 -4.88
CA ILE A 167 7.45 0.29 -5.56
C ILE A 167 8.04 1.65 -5.17
N ALA A 168 8.84 1.70 -4.12
CA ALA A 168 9.43 2.93 -3.64
C ALA A 168 10.74 3.29 -4.36
N ASN A 169 10.97 4.58 -4.55
CA ASN A 169 12.20 5.11 -5.13
C ASN A 169 13.29 5.19 -4.06
N LEU A 170 14.19 4.23 -4.06
CA LEU A 170 15.30 4.16 -3.09
C LEU A 170 16.25 5.37 -3.16
N LYS A 171 16.33 6.04 -4.31
CA LYS A 171 17.22 7.21 -4.48
C LYS A 171 16.74 8.42 -3.70
N SER A 172 15.46 8.52 -3.40
CA SER A 172 14.89 9.62 -2.63
C SER A 172 14.98 9.40 -1.11
N LEU A 173 15.19 8.17 -0.66
CA LEU A 173 15.17 7.80 0.75
C LEU A 173 16.17 8.60 1.62
N PRO A 174 17.45 8.79 1.21
CA PRO A 174 18.38 9.59 2.01
C PRO A 174 17.89 11.02 2.26
N SER A 175 17.28 11.67 1.25
CA SER A 175 16.75 13.03 1.39
C SER A 175 15.52 13.10 2.29
N LEU A 176 14.69 12.05 2.27
CA LEU A 176 13.52 11.94 3.16
C LEU A 176 13.94 11.76 4.62
N ILE A 177 14.87 10.84 4.89
CA ILE A 177 15.34 10.55 6.26
C ILE A 177 16.16 11.69 6.85
N ALA A 178 16.98 12.38 6.05
CA ALA A 178 17.82 13.49 6.51
C ALA A 178 17.04 14.80 6.69
N HIS A 179 15.75 14.85 6.36
CA HIS A 179 14.96 16.07 6.44
C HIS A 179 14.72 16.48 7.90
N PRO A 180 14.82 17.79 8.27
CA PRO A 180 14.68 18.25 9.66
C PRO A 180 13.33 17.90 10.31
N LEU A 181 12.25 17.78 9.53
CA LEU A 181 10.91 17.42 9.99
C LEU A 181 10.65 15.93 9.96
N SER A 182 11.64 15.11 9.57
CA SER A 182 11.49 13.66 9.42
C SER A 182 11.82 12.91 10.71
N MET A 183 11.11 11.82 10.90
CA MET A 183 11.43 10.77 11.87
C MET A 183 11.58 9.44 11.14
N VAL A 184 12.18 8.45 11.80
CA VAL A 184 12.26 7.08 11.30
C VAL A 184 11.11 6.28 11.89
N GLY A 185 10.25 5.76 11.02
CA GLY A 185 9.16 4.84 11.37
C GLY A 185 9.43 3.43 10.86
N SER A 186 8.86 2.42 11.47
CA SER A 186 8.96 1.03 10.99
C SER A 186 7.77 0.59 10.16
N ASP A 187 6.62 1.23 10.34
CA ASP A 187 5.31 0.78 9.81
C ASP A 187 5.05 -0.72 10.07
N ALA A 188 5.56 -1.22 11.20
CA ALA A 188 5.51 -2.63 11.52
C ALA A 188 4.10 -3.07 11.86
N LEU A 189 3.67 -4.18 11.23
CA LEU A 189 2.45 -4.88 11.57
C LEU A 189 2.79 -6.05 12.48
N LEU A 190 2.14 -6.13 13.64
CA LEU A 190 2.21 -7.31 14.49
C LEU A 190 1.29 -8.38 13.89
N LEU A 191 1.88 -9.34 13.19
CA LEU A 191 1.19 -10.46 12.58
C LEU A 191 1.61 -11.73 13.32
N GLY A 192 0.65 -12.45 13.87
CA GLY A 192 0.87 -13.73 14.53
C GLY A 192 0.33 -13.77 15.95
N ASP A 193 0.11 -14.99 16.41
CA ASP A 193 -0.21 -15.30 17.80
C ASP A 193 1.11 -15.35 18.58
N ASN A 194 1.35 -14.35 19.43
CA ASN A 194 2.39 -14.37 20.45
C ASN A 194 1.80 -14.81 21.78
#